data_3912b0a9adeebaba987a5f9a60cc3bed
#
_entry.id   3912b0a9adeebaba987a5f9a60cc3bed
#
_cell.length_a   1.000
_cell.length_b   1.000
_cell.length_c   1.000
_cell.angle_alpha   90.00
_cell.angle_beta   90.00
_cell.angle_gamma   90.00
#
_symmetry.space_group_name_H-M   'P 1'
#
loop_
_entity.id
_entity.type
_entity.pdbx_description
1 polymer ?
#
loop_
_entity_poly.entity_id
_entity_poly.type
_entity_poly.pdbx_seq_one_letter_code
_entity_poly.pdbx_strand_id
1 'polypeptide(L)'
;TLDIPGKELSGILTATYFLRMVVLSDSGKLDESETLLHDGDNVVVIGAGNVAMDAARTAIRRGAENVTIVYHKTEAEISSFPSEYEAAVKEGVQFNFLKQPIAYLNKKQMRALNNIRRKPAESDETDLAGLLVQNITKTDDGQFVTEGGQEVIPCDCVILAIGQRPAARIVSTTKGIQVDDRGFVITRERPYGMTTRAGVFSSGDVVHGPATVVLAMKESKKVAA
;
A
#
# COMPACT_ATOMS: atom_id res chain seq x y z
N THR A 1 7.17 -3.47 -3.51
CA THR A 1 6.32 -3.89 -4.64
C THR A 1 5.74 -5.26 -4.34
N LEU A 2 4.49 -5.48 -4.70
CA LEU A 2 3.87 -6.80 -4.70
C LEU A 2 4.43 -7.57 -5.92
N ASP A 3 5.08 -8.71 -5.66
CA ASP A 3 5.80 -9.48 -6.70
C ASP A 3 4.85 -10.49 -7.37
N ILE A 4 3.99 -9.98 -8.25
CA ILE A 4 3.04 -10.76 -9.06
C ILE A 4 3.21 -10.38 -10.54
N PRO A 5 2.77 -11.23 -11.48
CA PRO A 5 2.84 -10.95 -12.93
C PRO A 5 2.24 -9.59 -13.28
N GLY A 6 2.88 -8.86 -14.19
CA GLY A 6 2.45 -7.54 -14.65
C GLY A 6 2.91 -6.36 -13.79
N LYS A 7 3.79 -6.58 -12.79
CA LYS A 7 4.28 -5.52 -11.89
C LYS A 7 5.05 -4.39 -12.58
N GLU A 8 5.43 -4.58 -13.82
CA GLU A 8 6.12 -3.61 -14.69
C GLU A 8 5.18 -2.68 -15.45
N LEU A 9 3.87 -2.90 -15.39
CA LEU A 9 2.90 -2.08 -16.08
C LEU A 9 2.87 -0.66 -15.49
N SER A 10 2.59 0.32 -16.36
CA SER A 10 2.31 1.70 -15.95
C SER A 10 0.99 1.76 -15.16
N GLY A 11 0.86 2.75 -14.27
CA GLY A 11 -0.33 2.89 -13.42
C GLY A 11 -0.25 2.15 -12.09
N ILE A 12 0.89 1.49 -11.76
CA ILE A 12 1.11 0.86 -10.46
C ILE A 12 2.00 1.75 -9.58
N LEU A 13 1.45 2.26 -8.50
CA LEU A 13 2.09 3.25 -7.62
C LEU A 13 2.20 2.72 -6.18
N THR A 14 3.19 3.20 -5.43
CA THR A 14 3.15 3.04 -3.97
C THR A 14 2.34 4.18 -3.35
N ALA A 15 1.60 3.91 -2.26
CA ALA A 15 0.78 4.92 -1.59
C ALA A 15 1.60 6.14 -1.15
N THR A 16 2.83 5.93 -0.65
CA THR A 16 3.71 7.04 -0.26
C THR A 16 4.16 7.89 -1.44
N TYR A 17 4.43 7.28 -2.60
CA TYR A 17 4.75 8.04 -3.80
C TYR A 17 3.54 8.85 -4.25
N PHE A 18 2.36 8.21 -4.35
CA PHE A 18 1.12 8.88 -4.74
C PHE A 18 0.81 10.07 -3.83
N LEU A 19 0.75 9.88 -2.52
CA LEU A 19 0.45 10.95 -1.56
C LEU A 19 1.49 12.08 -1.60
N ARG A 20 2.78 11.74 -1.78
CA ARG A 20 3.83 12.75 -1.97
C ARG A 20 3.60 13.59 -3.22
N MET A 21 3.28 12.97 -4.34
CA MET A 21 3.04 13.67 -5.62
C MET A 21 1.83 14.59 -5.52
N VAL A 22 0.78 14.15 -4.82
CA VAL A 22 -0.39 15.00 -4.54
C VAL A 22 0.00 16.26 -3.77
N VAL A 23 0.79 16.13 -2.69
CA VAL A 23 1.27 17.30 -1.91
C VAL A 23 2.15 18.23 -2.75
N LEU A 24 2.99 17.69 -3.62
CA LEU A 24 3.83 18.50 -4.51
C LEU A 24 2.98 19.23 -5.55
N SER A 25 1.96 18.58 -6.12
CA SER A 25 0.99 19.20 -7.02
C SER A 25 0.25 20.35 -6.34
N ASP A 26 -0.30 20.14 -5.14
CA ASP A 26 -1.00 21.17 -4.37
C ASP A 26 -0.12 22.37 -4.01
N SER A 27 1.18 22.16 -3.88
CA SER A 27 2.15 23.23 -3.60
C SER A 27 2.65 23.94 -4.89
N GLY A 28 2.12 23.60 -6.06
CA GLY A 28 2.51 24.16 -7.35
C GLY A 28 3.94 23.80 -7.78
N LYS A 29 4.46 22.68 -7.29
CA LYS A 29 5.82 22.19 -7.59
C LYS A 29 5.86 21.11 -8.67
N LEU A 30 4.71 20.72 -9.18
CA LEU A 30 4.57 19.76 -10.29
C LEU A 30 3.79 20.40 -11.42
N ASP A 31 4.12 20.01 -12.64
CA ASP A 31 3.36 20.35 -13.84
C ASP A 31 2.08 19.51 -13.90
N GLU A 32 1.01 20.03 -14.51
CA GLU A 32 -0.25 19.28 -14.71
C GLU A 32 -0.03 17.98 -15.49
N SER A 33 0.99 17.94 -16.36
CA SER A 33 1.38 16.75 -17.12
C SER A 33 1.96 15.61 -16.25
N GLU A 34 2.32 15.88 -14.99
CA GLU A 34 2.82 14.90 -14.02
C GLU A 34 1.71 14.35 -13.10
N THR A 35 0.46 14.63 -13.45
CA THR A 35 -0.71 14.12 -12.71
C THR A 35 -0.76 12.60 -12.77
N LEU A 36 -0.84 11.97 -11.61
CA LEU A 36 -0.82 10.51 -11.47
C LEU A 36 -2.19 9.86 -11.66
N LEU A 37 -3.26 10.63 -11.57
CA LEU A 37 -4.65 10.22 -11.78
C LEU A 37 -5.33 11.21 -12.71
N HIS A 38 -6.25 10.70 -13.51
CA HIS A 38 -7.11 11.49 -14.39
C HIS A 38 -8.56 11.42 -13.89
N ASP A 39 -9.33 12.46 -14.20
CA ASP A 39 -10.75 12.47 -13.91
C ASP A 39 -11.43 11.25 -14.57
N GLY A 40 -12.20 10.52 -13.80
CA GLY A 40 -12.88 9.32 -14.24
C GLY A 40 -12.08 8.01 -14.13
N ASP A 41 -10.84 8.03 -13.62
CA ASP A 41 -10.06 6.81 -13.40
C ASP A 41 -10.72 5.89 -12.36
N ASN A 42 -10.63 4.58 -12.62
CA ASN A 42 -10.95 3.54 -11.66
C ASN A 42 -9.68 3.16 -10.90
N VAL A 43 -9.68 3.37 -9.59
CA VAL A 43 -8.51 3.17 -8.73
C VAL A 43 -8.72 1.98 -7.80
N VAL A 44 -7.75 1.08 -7.77
CA VAL A 44 -7.69 0.02 -6.78
C VAL A 44 -6.58 0.31 -5.78
N VAL A 45 -6.91 0.27 -4.48
CA VAL A 45 -5.93 0.38 -3.39
C VAL A 45 -5.75 -0.98 -2.75
N ILE A 46 -4.53 -1.52 -2.72
CA ILE A 46 -4.24 -2.82 -2.11
C ILE A 46 -3.75 -2.62 -0.68
N GLY A 47 -4.53 -3.10 0.29
CA GLY A 47 -4.26 -2.96 1.73
C GLY A 47 -5.37 -2.21 2.48
N ALA A 48 -5.44 -2.36 3.81
CA ALA A 48 -6.48 -1.77 4.64
C ALA A 48 -5.94 -1.14 5.95
N GLY A 49 -4.75 -0.56 5.91
CA GLY A 49 -4.19 0.27 6.98
C GLY A 49 -4.54 1.75 6.81
N ASN A 50 -4.12 2.61 7.76
CA ASN A 50 -4.37 4.05 7.70
C ASN A 50 -3.89 4.67 6.37
N VAL A 51 -2.71 4.27 5.88
CA VAL A 51 -2.17 4.77 4.60
C VAL A 51 -3.06 4.37 3.41
N ALA A 52 -3.73 3.20 3.46
CA ALA A 52 -4.68 2.80 2.44
C ALA A 52 -5.93 3.70 2.45
N MET A 53 -6.44 4.03 3.63
CA MET A 53 -7.57 4.95 3.79
C MET A 53 -7.22 6.35 3.26
N ASP A 54 -6.04 6.88 3.63
CA ASP A 54 -5.55 8.17 3.13
C ASP A 54 -5.42 8.18 1.61
N ALA A 55 -4.83 7.13 1.02
CA ALA A 55 -4.66 7.03 -0.42
C ALA A 55 -6.01 6.94 -1.15
N ALA A 56 -6.94 6.11 -0.65
CA ALA A 56 -8.25 5.92 -1.26
C ALA A 56 -9.09 7.22 -1.23
N ARG A 57 -9.16 7.87 -0.07
CA ARG A 57 -9.88 9.15 0.09
C ARG A 57 -9.25 10.26 -0.75
N THR A 58 -7.92 10.29 -0.84
CA THR A 58 -7.21 11.24 -1.68
C THR A 58 -7.50 10.99 -3.16
N ALA A 59 -7.55 9.73 -3.61
CA ALA A 59 -7.90 9.39 -5.00
C ALA A 59 -9.30 9.90 -5.37
N ILE A 60 -10.32 9.70 -4.51
CA ILE A 60 -11.67 10.27 -4.72
C ILE A 60 -11.61 11.79 -4.87
N ARG A 61 -10.90 12.48 -3.97
CA ARG A 61 -10.78 13.94 -4.00
C ARG A 61 -10.01 14.47 -5.20
N ARG A 62 -9.27 13.60 -5.89
CA ARG A 62 -8.53 13.88 -7.12
C ARG A 62 -9.29 13.51 -8.40
N GLY A 63 -10.59 13.20 -8.31
CA GLY A 63 -11.46 12.97 -9.45
C GLY A 63 -11.55 11.52 -9.93
N ALA A 64 -11.02 10.55 -9.17
CA ALA A 64 -11.28 9.15 -9.47
C ALA A 64 -12.78 8.86 -9.42
N GLU A 65 -13.31 8.16 -10.42
CA GLU A 65 -14.73 7.83 -10.51
C GLU A 65 -15.10 6.72 -9.51
N ASN A 66 -14.28 5.68 -9.46
CA ASN A 66 -14.46 4.57 -8.54
C ASN A 66 -13.15 4.27 -7.80
N VAL A 67 -13.23 4.14 -6.49
CA VAL A 67 -12.08 3.74 -5.66
C VAL A 67 -12.45 2.51 -4.84
N THR A 68 -11.71 1.42 -5.06
CA THR A 68 -11.95 0.14 -4.39
C THR A 68 -10.73 -0.28 -3.59
N ILE A 69 -10.90 -0.49 -2.29
CA ILE A 69 -9.90 -1.14 -1.45
C ILE A 69 -10.00 -2.65 -1.60
N VAL A 70 -8.92 -3.30 -1.97
CA VAL A 70 -8.78 -4.76 -2.03
C VAL A 70 -7.97 -5.23 -0.83
N TYR A 71 -8.57 -6.13 -0.03
CA TYR A 71 -7.94 -6.64 1.17
C TYR A 71 -8.06 -8.16 1.29
N HIS A 72 -6.95 -8.82 1.64
CA HIS A 72 -6.87 -10.27 1.73
C HIS A 72 -7.45 -10.85 3.03
N LYS A 73 -7.89 -10.01 3.97
CA LYS A 73 -8.54 -10.43 5.22
C LYS A 73 -9.98 -9.97 5.27
N THR A 74 -10.63 -10.26 6.39
CA THR A 74 -12.00 -9.84 6.67
C THR A 74 -12.06 -8.36 7.11
N GLU A 75 -13.25 -7.78 7.10
CA GLU A 75 -13.51 -6.43 7.61
C GLU A 75 -13.09 -6.27 9.08
N ALA A 76 -13.34 -7.27 9.91
CA ALA A 76 -12.96 -7.26 11.33
C ALA A 76 -11.44 -7.20 11.57
N GLU A 77 -10.63 -7.49 10.55
CA GLU A 77 -9.17 -7.48 10.62
C GLU A 77 -8.54 -6.25 9.97
N ILE A 78 -9.35 -5.22 9.66
CA ILE A 78 -8.84 -3.92 9.20
C ILE A 78 -7.89 -3.35 10.24
N SER A 79 -6.72 -2.87 9.81
CA SER A 79 -5.69 -2.32 10.70
C SER A 79 -5.70 -0.79 10.79
N SER A 80 -6.59 -0.11 10.05
CA SER A 80 -6.81 1.33 10.19
C SER A 80 -7.61 1.67 11.44
N PHE A 81 -7.55 2.93 11.86
CA PHE A 81 -8.45 3.43 12.89
C PHE A 81 -9.91 3.39 12.42
N PRO A 82 -10.87 3.05 13.31
CA PRO A 82 -12.28 2.99 12.93
C PRO A 82 -12.79 4.30 12.32
N SER A 83 -12.35 5.45 12.83
CA SER A 83 -12.70 6.77 12.27
C SER A 83 -12.24 6.98 10.83
N GLU A 84 -11.07 6.43 10.44
CA GLU A 84 -10.56 6.54 9.09
C GLU A 84 -11.33 5.61 8.12
N TYR A 85 -11.67 4.42 8.59
CA TYR A 85 -12.51 3.50 7.83
C TYR A 85 -13.91 4.10 7.59
N GLU A 86 -14.57 4.60 8.65
CA GLU A 86 -15.88 5.25 8.53
C GLU A 86 -15.86 6.47 7.59
N ALA A 87 -14.79 7.27 7.65
CA ALA A 87 -14.63 8.40 6.76
C ALA A 87 -14.45 7.97 5.29
N ALA A 88 -13.68 6.91 5.04
CA ALA A 88 -13.51 6.35 3.69
C ALA A 88 -14.84 5.83 3.12
N VAL A 89 -15.62 5.10 3.94
CA VAL A 89 -16.97 4.63 3.54
C VAL A 89 -17.89 5.81 3.21
N LYS A 90 -17.90 6.86 4.04
CA LYS A 90 -18.73 8.07 3.81
C LYS A 90 -18.33 8.81 2.52
N GLU A 91 -17.07 8.80 2.17
CA GLU A 91 -16.57 9.42 0.93
C GLU A 91 -16.79 8.54 -0.32
N GLY A 92 -17.37 7.34 -0.17
CA GLY A 92 -17.76 6.49 -1.28
C GLY A 92 -16.71 5.43 -1.67
N VAL A 93 -15.68 5.21 -0.85
CA VAL A 93 -14.71 4.12 -1.06
C VAL A 93 -15.41 2.77 -0.93
N GLN A 94 -15.23 1.91 -1.93
CA GLN A 94 -15.73 0.54 -1.93
C GLN A 94 -14.70 -0.41 -1.30
N PHE A 95 -15.16 -1.53 -0.73
CA PHE A 95 -14.30 -2.50 -0.06
C PHE A 95 -14.56 -3.91 -0.58
N ASN A 96 -13.51 -4.56 -1.08
CA ASN A 96 -13.50 -5.95 -1.51
C ASN A 96 -12.61 -6.76 -0.57
N PHE A 97 -13.23 -7.40 0.41
CA PHE A 97 -12.56 -8.28 1.37
C PHE A 97 -12.33 -9.68 0.83
N LEU A 98 -11.43 -10.42 1.46
CA LEU A 98 -11.12 -11.81 1.11
C LEU A 98 -10.72 -11.98 -0.36
N LYS A 99 -9.96 -11.01 -0.87
CA LYS A 99 -9.43 -10.98 -2.23
C LYS A 99 -7.91 -10.95 -2.21
N GLN A 100 -7.29 -11.98 -2.76
CA GLN A 100 -5.85 -12.08 -2.91
C GLN A 100 -5.44 -11.62 -4.32
N PRO A 101 -4.71 -10.52 -4.48
CA PRO A 101 -4.16 -10.13 -5.78
C PRO A 101 -3.20 -11.18 -6.32
N ILE A 102 -3.35 -11.56 -7.59
CA ILE A 102 -2.53 -12.60 -8.23
C ILE A 102 -1.89 -12.18 -9.56
N ALA A 103 -2.42 -11.17 -10.24
CA ALA A 103 -1.79 -10.59 -11.43
C ALA A 103 -2.34 -9.19 -11.74
N TYR A 104 -1.50 -8.35 -12.33
CA TYR A 104 -1.93 -7.13 -13.00
C TYR A 104 -2.14 -7.44 -14.48
N LEU A 105 -3.21 -6.91 -15.05
CA LEU A 105 -3.61 -7.16 -16.43
C LEU A 105 -3.48 -5.88 -17.26
N ASN A 106 -2.87 -6.01 -18.43
CA ASN A 106 -2.83 -4.92 -19.39
C ASN A 106 -4.08 -4.87 -20.29
N LYS A 107 -4.21 -3.81 -21.07
CA LYS A 107 -5.36 -3.60 -21.97
C LYS A 107 -5.53 -4.74 -22.99
N LYS A 108 -4.42 -5.33 -23.48
CA LYS A 108 -4.45 -6.46 -24.41
C LYS A 108 -5.07 -7.70 -23.75
N GLN A 109 -4.66 -8.02 -22.53
CA GLN A 109 -5.18 -9.15 -21.75
C GLN A 109 -6.66 -8.95 -21.40
N MET A 110 -7.05 -7.75 -20.97
CA MET A 110 -8.45 -7.40 -20.69
C MET A 110 -9.35 -7.54 -21.93
N ARG A 111 -8.87 -7.13 -23.10
CA ARG A 111 -9.62 -7.32 -24.37
C ARG A 111 -9.76 -8.79 -24.72
N ALA A 112 -8.74 -9.60 -24.50
CA ALA A 112 -8.81 -11.05 -24.74
C ALA A 112 -9.86 -11.71 -23.84
N LEU A 113 -9.91 -11.35 -22.56
CA LEU A 113 -10.92 -11.86 -21.62
C LEU A 113 -12.34 -11.46 -22.02
N ASN A 114 -12.54 -10.26 -22.55
CA ASN A 114 -13.84 -9.73 -22.97
C ASN A 114 -14.21 -10.06 -24.42
N ASN A 115 -13.40 -10.86 -25.15
CA ASN A 115 -13.56 -11.20 -26.56
C ASN A 115 -13.65 -9.98 -27.49
N ILE A 116 -13.02 -8.86 -27.13
CA ILE A 116 -13.03 -7.60 -27.92
C ILE A 116 -12.00 -7.71 -29.04
N ARG A 117 -12.48 -7.78 -30.30
CA ARG A 117 -11.66 -7.81 -31.52
C ARG A 117 -11.42 -6.40 -32.03
N ARG A 118 -10.35 -5.76 -31.56
CA ARG A 118 -9.86 -4.46 -32.05
C ARG A 118 -8.36 -4.58 -32.36
N LYS A 119 -7.88 -3.78 -33.32
CA LYS A 119 -6.44 -3.71 -33.60
C LYS A 119 -5.73 -3.17 -32.36
N PRO A 120 -4.69 -3.86 -31.84
CA PRO A 120 -3.93 -3.44 -30.67
C PRO A 120 -3.23 -2.11 -30.91
N ALA A 121 -3.14 -1.25 -29.88
CA ALA A 121 -2.23 -0.11 -29.84
C ALA A 121 -0.97 -0.49 -29.06
N GLU A 122 0.12 0.24 -29.23
CA GLU A 122 1.38 -0.02 -28.48
C GLU A 122 1.16 0.08 -26.95
N SER A 123 0.37 1.06 -26.50
CA SER A 123 0.02 1.22 -25.08
C SER A 123 -0.80 0.05 -24.50
N ASP A 124 -1.39 -0.79 -25.35
CA ASP A 124 -2.17 -1.93 -24.86
C ASP A 124 -1.34 -3.00 -24.13
N GLU A 125 -0.03 -3.02 -24.33
CA GLU A 125 0.88 -3.96 -23.66
C GLU A 125 1.53 -3.37 -22.41
N THR A 126 1.57 -2.06 -22.26
CA THR A 126 2.25 -1.35 -21.18
C THR A 126 1.32 -0.78 -20.12
N ASP A 127 0.08 -0.47 -20.50
CA ASP A 127 -0.85 0.19 -19.59
C ASP A 127 -1.66 -0.83 -18.79
N LEU A 128 -1.77 -0.57 -17.49
CA LEU A 128 -2.66 -1.29 -16.60
C LEU A 128 -4.12 -1.12 -17.06
N ALA A 129 -4.91 -2.17 -16.95
CA ALA A 129 -6.33 -2.15 -17.23
C ALA A 129 -7.17 -3.00 -16.27
N GLY A 130 -6.53 -3.73 -15.37
CA GLY A 130 -7.25 -4.52 -14.37
C GLY A 130 -6.34 -5.25 -13.39
N LEU A 131 -6.93 -5.65 -12.28
CA LEU A 131 -6.33 -6.48 -11.25
C LEU A 131 -7.06 -7.82 -11.21
N LEU A 132 -6.32 -8.92 -11.42
CA LEU A 132 -6.84 -10.28 -11.22
C LEU A 132 -6.68 -10.65 -9.76
N VAL A 133 -7.77 -11.05 -9.13
CA VAL A 133 -7.79 -11.48 -7.74
C VAL A 133 -8.34 -12.91 -7.61
N GLN A 134 -7.83 -13.64 -6.64
CA GLN A 134 -8.30 -14.93 -6.19
C GLN A 134 -9.21 -14.74 -4.99
N ASN A 135 -10.40 -15.35 -5.02
CA ASN A 135 -11.26 -15.41 -3.86
C ASN A 135 -10.65 -16.35 -2.82
N ILE A 136 -10.65 -15.93 -1.58
CA ILE A 136 -10.16 -16.69 -0.43
C ILE A 136 -11.19 -16.68 0.69
N THR A 137 -11.15 -17.67 1.57
CA THR A 137 -11.96 -17.73 2.76
C THR A 137 -11.09 -17.90 3.99
N LYS A 138 -11.63 -17.52 5.15
CA LYS A 138 -10.98 -17.76 6.45
C LYS A 138 -11.60 -19.01 7.06
N THR A 139 -10.78 -20.01 7.35
CA THR A 139 -11.18 -21.25 8.01
C THR A 139 -11.39 -21.04 9.52
N ASP A 140 -12.03 -21.99 10.21
CA ASP A 140 -12.32 -21.90 11.65
C ASP A 140 -11.03 -21.84 12.51
N ASP A 141 -9.93 -22.38 12.01
CA ASP A 141 -8.61 -22.30 12.66
C ASP A 141 -7.88 -20.98 12.31
N GLY A 142 -8.53 -20.07 11.60
CA GLY A 142 -8.05 -18.72 11.29
C GLY A 142 -7.09 -18.63 10.11
N GLN A 143 -6.90 -19.70 9.34
CA GLN A 143 -6.08 -19.68 8.13
C GLN A 143 -6.87 -19.13 6.94
N PHE A 144 -6.17 -18.55 5.96
CA PHE A 144 -6.77 -18.11 4.72
C PHE A 144 -6.44 -19.13 3.62
N VAL A 145 -7.48 -19.68 3.02
CA VAL A 145 -7.36 -20.68 1.96
C VAL A 145 -8.06 -20.20 0.70
N THR A 146 -7.58 -20.67 -0.45
CA THR A 146 -8.24 -20.41 -1.73
C THR A 146 -9.60 -21.09 -1.76
N GLU A 147 -10.64 -20.32 -2.00
CA GLU A 147 -11.99 -20.81 -2.19
C GLU A 147 -12.72 -20.00 -3.26
N GLY A 148 -13.39 -20.71 -4.17
CA GLY A 148 -14.06 -20.06 -5.30
C GLY A 148 -13.14 -19.70 -6.46
N GLY A 149 -13.68 -18.88 -7.36
CA GLY A 149 -13.04 -18.52 -8.62
C GLY A 149 -12.11 -17.31 -8.53
N GLN A 150 -11.55 -16.99 -9.67
CA GLN A 150 -10.83 -15.74 -9.89
C GLN A 150 -11.79 -14.68 -10.42
N GLU A 151 -11.48 -13.44 -10.12
CA GLU A 151 -12.27 -12.27 -10.51
C GLU A 151 -11.33 -11.18 -11.03
N VAL A 152 -11.78 -10.44 -12.04
CA VAL A 152 -11.06 -9.28 -12.56
C VAL A 152 -11.74 -8.01 -12.09
N ILE A 153 -10.97 -7.14 -11.45
CA ILE A 153 -11.38 -5.80 -11.06
C ILE A 153 -10.80 -4.84 -12.10
N PRO A 154 -11.62 -4.25 -12.99
CA PRO A 154 -11.15 -3.25 -13.95
C PRO A 154 -10.58 -2.04 -13.20
N CYS A 155 -9.40 -1.56 -13.60
CA CYS A 155 -8.79 -0.37 -13.01
C CYS A 155 -7.74 0.23 -13.92
N ASP A 156 -7.60 1.55 -13.84
CA ASP A 156 -6.62 2.35 -14.57
C ASP A 156 -5.38 2.61 -13.72
N CYS A 157 -5.53 2.58 -12.39
CA CYS A 157 -4.45 2.77 -11.43
C CYS A 157 -4.56 1.78 -10.26
N VAL A 158 -3.42 1.24 -9.83
CA VAL A 158 -3.29 0.46 -8.58
C VAL A 158 -2.35 1.17 -7.62
N ILE A 159 -2.81 1.41 -6.40
CA ILE A 159 -2.03 2.03 -5.32
C ILE A 159 -1.70 0.97 -4.25
N LEU A 160 -0.41 0.70 -4.06
CA LEU A 160 0.09 -0.28 -3.11
C LEU A 160 0.23 0.34 -1.72
N ALA A 161 -0.62 -0.08 -0.78
CA ALA A 161 -0.61 0.31 0.63
C ALA A 161 -0.34 -0.90 1.56
N ILE A 162 0.51 -1.82 1.13
CA ILE A 162 0.82 -3.10 1.79
C ILE A 162 1.87 -3.00 2.90
N GLY A 163 2.13 -1.81 3.40
CA GLY A 163 3.14 -1.52 4.42
C GLY A 163 4.49 -1.12 3.84
N GLN A 164 5.32 -0.59 4.71
CA GLN A 164 6.69 -0.17 4.40
C GLN A 164 7.68 -0.98 5.22
N ARG A 165 8.83 -1.25 4.62
CA ARG A 165 9.98 -1.76 5.34
C ARG A 165 10.89 -0.59 5.72
N PRO A 166 11.58 -0.64 6.87
CA PRO A 166 12.54 0.39 7.22
C PRO A 166 13.58 0.55 6.10
N ALA A 167 13.90 1.79 5.74
CA ALA A 167 15.05 2.07 4.87
C ALA A 167 16.35 1.86 5.67
N ALA A 168 16.54 0.64 6.16
CA ALA A 168 17.57 0.28 7.14
C ALA A 168 18.98 0.21 6.56
N ARG A 169 19.20 0.61 5.29
CA ARG A 169 20.52 0.51 4.66
C ARG A 169 21.63 1.20 5.47
N ILE A 170 21.40 2.43 5.94
CA ILE A 170 22.37 3.18 6.74
C ILE A 170 22.67 2.41 8.04
N VAL A 171 21.64 1.89 8.69
CA VAL A 171 21.75 1.21 9.97
C VAL A 171 22.39 -0.17 9.82
N SER A 172 21.94 -0.97 8.84
CA SER A 172 22.46 -2.33 8.59
C SER A 172 23.89 -2.33 8.08
N THR A 173 24.35 -1.25 7.44
CA THR A 173 25.75 -1.10 6.99
C THR A 173 26.65 -0.43 8.04
N THR A 174 26.10 0.09 9.14
CA THR A 174 26.88 0.70 10.20
C THR A 174 27.43 -0.39 11.13
N LYS A 175 28.76 -0.48 11.22
CA LYS A 175 29.43 -1.49 12.03
C LYS A 175 28.97 -1.46 13.49
N GLY A 176 28.52 -2.61 13.99
CA GLY A 176 28.10 -2.81 15.37
C GLY A 176 26.63 -2.52 15.67
N ILE A 177 25.84 -2.06 14.70
CA ILE A 177 24.38 -1.97 14.80
C ILE A 177 23.76 -3.17 14.07
N GLN A 178 22.94 -3.93 14.76
CA GLN A 178 22.21 -5.06 14.21
C GLN A 178 20.74 -4.71 14.01
N VAL A 179 20.15 -5.36 13.03
CA VAL A 179 18.71 -5.29 12.71
C VAL A 179 18.11 -6.69 12.77
N ASP A 180 16.81 -6.77 13.03
CA ASP A 180 16.05 -8.01 12.95
C ASP A 180 15.81 -8.45 11.49
N ASP A 181 15.17 -9.61 11.28
CA ASP A 181 14.87 -10.16 9.95
C ASP A 181 13.95 -9.26 9.10
N ARG A 182 13.24 -8.34 9.74
CA ARG A 182 12.38 -7.35 9.10
C ARG A 182 13.10 -6.03 8.80
N GLY A 183 14.34 -5.87 9.29
CA GLY A 183 15.17 -4.69 9.12
C GLY A 183 15.01 -3.62 10.21
N PHE A 184 14.34 -3.92 11.33
CA PHE A 184 14.22 -3.00 12.47
C PHE A 184 15.45 -3.08 13.35
N VAL A 185 15.85 -1.93 13.93
CA VAL A 185 17.01 -1.84 14.82
C VAL A 185 16.75 -2.59 16.11
N ILE A 186 17.66 -3.51 16.45
CA ILE A 186 17.61 -4.23 17.72
C ILE A 186 18.09 -3.30 18.84
N THR A 187 17.25 -3.11 19.86
CA THR A 187 17.53 -2.28 21.04
C THR A 187 17.38 -3.08 22.33
N ARG A 188 18.01 -2.58 23.38
CA ARG A 188 17.94 -3.15 24.73
C ARG A 188 16.88 -2.44 25.57
N GLU A 189 16.39 -3.12 26.60
CA GLU A 189 15.52 -2.51 27.60
C GLU A 189 16.29 -1.72 28.67
N ARG A 190 17.55 -2.09 28.91
CA ARG A 190 18.43 -1.42 29.89
C ARG A 190 19.85 -1.28 29.35
N PRO A 191 20.39 -0.06 29.16
CA PRO A 191 19.64 1.21 29.10
C PRO A 191 18.59 1.18 27.96
N TYR A 192 17.44 1.80 28.19
CA TYR A 192 16.34 1.77 27.25
C TYR A 192 16.73 2.37 25.89
N GLY A 193 16.41 1.64 24.82
CA GLY A 193 16.70 2.07 23.46
C GLY A 193 18.16 2.00 23.03
N MET A 194 19.09 1.51 23.88
CA MET A 194 20.48 1.33 23.44
C MET A 194 20.53 0.21 22.41
N THR A 195 21.16 0.49 21.26
CA THR A 195 21.36 -0.49 20.18
C THR A 195 22.40 -1.55 20.57
N THR A 196 22.70 -2.48 19.67
CA THR A 196 23.80 -3.43 19.84
C THR A 196 25.18 -2.78 19.88
N ARG A 197 25.29 -1.54 19.38
CA ARG A 197 26.49 -0.70 19.49
C ARG A 197 26.41 0.16 20.74
N ALA A 198 27.38 0.01 21.65
CA ALA A 198 27.43 0.77 22.90
C ALA A 198 27.45 2.30 22.63
N GLY A 199 26.66 3.04 23.43
CA GLY A 199 26.55 4.50 23.34
C GLY A 199 25.70 5.00 22.15
N VAL A 200 25.09 4.11 21.35
CA VAL A 200 24.19 4.46 20.27
C VAL A 200 22.77 4.04 20.64
N PHE A 201 21.84 4.99 20.59
CA PHE A 201 20.44 4.80 20.96
C PHE A 201 19.52 4.97 19.75
N SER A 202 18.40 4.30 19.76
CA SER A 202 17.39 4.35 18.69
C SER A 202 15.98 4.17 19.25
N SER A 203 15.00 4.81 18.62
CA SER A 203 13.57 4.71 18.98
C SER A 203 12.68 5.04 17.80
N GLY A 204 11.36 4.95 18.00
CA GLY A 204 10.36 5.24 16.97
C GLY A 204 10.26 4.15 15.90
N ASP A 205 9.84 4.53 14.70
CA ASP A 205 9.48 3.61 13.61
C ASP A 205 10.61 2.69 13.17
N VAL A 206 11.85 3.12 13.30
CA VAL A 206 13.02 2.31 12.93
C VAL A 206 13.27 1.15 13.90
N VAL A 207 12.66 1.18 15.11
CA VAL A 207 12.72 0.14 16.13
C VAL A 207 11.41 -0.65 16.21
N HIS A 208 10.27 0.05 16.26
CA HIS A 208 8.96 -0.55 16.56
C HIS A 208 8.07 -0.75 15.34
N GLY A 209 8.50 -0.29 14.16
CA GLY A 209 7.69 -0.24 12.96
C GLY A 209 6.85 1.04 12.83
N PRO A 210 6.24 1.25 11.67
CA PRO A 210 5.45 2.46 11.41
C PRO A 210 4.29 2.61 12.39
N ALA A 211 4.23 3.77 13.06
CA ALA A 211 3.21 4.09 14.05
C ALA A 211 2.91 5.60 14.05
N THR A 212 2.35 6.12 15.14
CA THR A 212 2.02 7.53 15.27
C THR A 212 3.21 8.37 15.74
N VAL A 213 3.23 9.64 15.33
CA VAL A 213 4.23 10.64 15.82
C VAL A 213 4.20 10.72 17.36
N VAL A 214 3.03 10.63 17.97
CA VAL A 214 2.88 10.65 19.44
C VAL A 214 3.62 9.51 20.10
N LEU A 215 3.54 8.29 19.51
CA LEU A 215 4.27 7.13 20.02
C LEU A 215 5.77 7.30 19.85
N ALA A 216 6.24 7.76 18.69
CA ALA A 216 7.64 8.04 18.44
C ALA A 216 8.21 9.05 19.45
N MET A 217 7.47 10.13 19.76
CA MET A 217 7.84 11.11 20.78
C MET A 217 7.90 10.50 22.19
N LYS A 218 6.91 9.67 22.54
CA LYS A 218 6.89 8.97 23.84
C LYS A 218 8.11 8.07 24.01
N GLU A 219 8.43 7.28 22.99
CA GLU A 219 9.57 6.38 23.02
C GLU A 219 10.90 7.15 23.05
N SER A 220 11.02 8.23 22.29
CA SER A 220 12.22 9.09 22.33
C SER A 220 12.45 9.72 23.71
N LYS A 221 11.40 10.13 24.42
CA LYS A 221 11.50 10.62 25.81
C LYS A 221 12.01 9.56 26.77
N LYS A 222 11.59 8.29 26.61
CA LYS A 222 12.13 7.18 27.44
C LYS A 222 13.60 6.91 27.17
N VAL A 223 14.06 7.09 25.93
CA VAL A 223 15.48 6.93 25.55
C VAL A 223 16.32 8.04 26.15
N ALA A 224 15.79 9.26 26.26
CA ALA A 224 16.48 10.43 26.78
C ALA A 224 16.52 10.54 28.32
N ALA A 225 15.70 9.73 29.01
CA ALA A 225 15.62 9.73 30.47
C ALA A 225 16.67 8.77 31.08
#